data_c460433df6ec536629484e7253204a0e
#
_entry.id   c460433df6ec536629484e7253204a0e
#
_cell.length_a   1.000
_cell.length_b   1.000
_cell.length_c   1.000
_cell.angle_alpha   90.00
_cell.angle_beta   90.00
_cell.angle_gamma   90.00
#
_symmetry.space_group_name_H-M   'P 1'
#
loop_
_entity.id
_entity.type
_entity.pdbx_description
1 polymer ?
#
loop_
_entity_poly.entity_id
_entity_poly.type
_entity_poly.pdbx_seq_one_letter_code
_entity_poly.pdbx_strand_id
1 'polypeptide(L)'
;MKPIIAITAGDTNGVGYEVILKALLESHMFEIMRPVIYGNAAVAKKHIQTLDEDHRNITWNTIDSADQAKDGRLNLITCYTDNVPVNLGQPSEDANKAAKASLDRACRDLKAGLVQALVTAPLNKEALQGGHTEYLEKMFNDANDANDANGGSLMMLCTENLRVALVCNHVALADIPAQITEERILAKLTLLNNSLKRDFGMEKPRIAVLALNPHAGDQGLLGKEEQEIIVPAINKAKEQGIWAFGPYAADGFFGSGHFAHFDAVLAMYHDQGLIPFKTLDMSGVNFTAGLPVVRTSPDHGTGYDIAGKNLADGKSMRNAIYMALDVIRQRAEYDELTANPLPFIERDDKEGRPRREFMDFKTTKYNEQLTNHN
;
A
#
# COMPACT_ATOMS: atom_id res chain seq x y z
N MET A 1 -23.51 6.41 -5.40
CA MET A 1 -23.21 7.58 -4.53
C MET A 1 -21.71 7.69 -4.43
N LYS A 2 -21.13 8.92 -4.46
CA LYS A 2 -19.67 9.08 -4.35
C LYS A 2 -19.18 8.60 -2.97
N PRO A 3 -18.07 7.85 -2.88
CA PRO A 3 -17.53 7.40 -1.60
C PRO A 3 -17.09 8.58 -0.74
N ILE A 4 -17.22 8.43 0.58
CA ILE A 4 -16.69 9.37 1.57
C ILE A 4 -15.30 8.87 1.99
N ILE A 5 -14.29 9.71 1.80
CA ILE A 5 -12.91 9.38 2.14
C ILE A 5 -12.51 10.17 3.39
N ALA A 6 -12.19 9.47 4.47
CA ALA A 6 -11.62 10.07 5.66
C ALA A 6 -10.14 10.39 5.44
N ILE A 7 -9.74 11.62 5.71
CA ILE A 7 -8.35 12.08 5.59
C ILE A 7 -7.94 12.63 6.95
N THR A 8 -7.02 11.97 7.66
CA THR A 8 -6.54 12.48 8.95
C THR A 8 -5.51 13.58 8.74
N ALA A 9 -5.56 14.60 9.58
CA ALA A 9 -4.68 15.78 9.44
C ALA A 9 -3.20 15.48 9.75
N GLY A 10 -2.90 14.40 10.49
CA GLY A 10 -1.55 14.08 10.92
C GLY A 10 -1.02 15.04 11.96
N ASP A 11 0.31 15.20 12.00
CA ASP A 11 0.98 16.11 12.92
C ASP A 11 0.69 17.58 12.58
N THR A 12 0.18 18.34 13.54
CA THR A 12 -0.20 19.75 13.35
C THR A 12 0.99 20.68 13.11
N ASN A 13 2.20 20.25 13.42
CA ASN A 13 3.44 21.00 13.25
C ASN A 13 4.26 20.54 12.02
N GLY A 14 3.81 19.48 11.34
CA GLY A 14 4.41 18.93 10.13
C GLY A 14 3.74 19.42 8.84
N VAL A 15 4.04 18.73 7.72
CA VAL A 15 3.51 19.04 6.39
C VAL A 15 2.11 18.45 6.12
N GLY A 16 1.49 17.75 7.09
CA GLY A 16 0.25 17.01 6.88
C GLY A 16 -0.86 17.83 6.24
N TYR A 17 -1.23 18.97 6.82
CA TYR A 17 -2.24 19.87 6.24
C TYR A 17 -1.82 20.43 4.87
N GLU A 18 -0.54 20.79 4.69
CA GLU A 18 -0.03 21.33 3.43
C GLU A 18 -0.23 20.33 2.28
N VAL A 19 0.19 19.08 2.47
CA VAL A 19 0.06 18.05 1.42
C VAL A 19 -1.39 17.68 1.16
N ILE A 20 -2.27 17.67 2.18
CA ILE A 20 -3.72 17.41 2.03
C ILE A 20 -4.34 18.54 1.19
N LEU A 21 -4.10 19.79 1.55
CA LEU A 21 -4.69 20.93 0.87
C LEU A 21 -4.22 20.98 -0.59
N LYS A 22 -2.93 20.79 -0.84
CA LYS A 22 -2.37 20.74 -2.21
C LYS A 22 -2.92 19.54 -3.02
N ALA A 23 -3.15 18.40 -2.40
CA ALA A 23 -3.75 17.24 -3.08
C ALA A 23 -5.20 17.48 -3.51
N LEU A 24 -5.94 18.33 -2.75
CA LEU A 24 -7.36 18.59 -2.96
C LEU A 24 -7.65 19.92 -3.71
N LEU A 25 -6.62 20.61 -4.21
CA LEU A 25 -6.81 21.85 -4.99
C LEU A 25 -7.50 21.62 -6.32
N GLU A 26 -7.32 20.46 -6.92
CA GLU A 26 -7.90 20.14 -8.22
C GLU A 26 -9.38 19.81 -8.08
N SER A 27 -10.24 20.61 -8.72
CA SER A 27 -11.70 20.50 -8.59
C SER A 27 -12.27 19.13 -8.95
N HIS A 28 -11.61 18.39 -9.87
CA HIS A 28 -12.05 17.05 -10.26
C HIS A 28 -12.00 16.02 -9.11
N MET A 29 -11.19 16.26 -8.07
CA MET A 29 -11.19 15.41 -6.86
C MET A 29 -12.57 15.35 -6.21
N PHE A 30 -13.33 16.44 -6.25
CA PHE A 30 -14.70 16.49 -5.71
C PHE A 30 -15.74 15.84 -6.62
N GLU A 31 -15.38 15.51 -7.87
CA GLU A 31 -16.25 14.78 -8.79
C GLU A 31 -16.26 13.29 -8.51
N ILE A 32 -15.17 12.75 -7.98
CA ILE A 32 -14.97 11.30 -7.77
C ILE A 32 -15.21 10.85 -6.32
N MET A 33 -15.17 11.77 -5.33
CA MET A 33 -15.35 11.47 -3.91
C MET A 33 -15.94 12.63 -3.14
N ARG A 34 -16.28 12.37 -1.87
CA ARG A 34 -16.57 13.37 -0.84
C ARG A 34 -15.47 13.33 0.22
N PRO A 35 -14.46 14.23 0.14
CA PRO A 35 -13.38 14.25 1.13
C PRO A 35 -13.86 14.84 2.46
N VAL A 36 -13.45 14.20 3.56
CA VAL A 36 -13.67 14.67 4.93
C VAL A 36 -12.33 14.72 5.65
N ILE A 37 -11.86 15.94 5.95
CA ILE A 37 -10.67 16.12 6.79
C ILE A 37 -11.08 15.95 8.25
N TYR A 38 -10.40 15.06 8.94
CA TYR A 38 -10.47 14.87 10.38
C TYR A 38 -9.36 15.70 11.02
N GLY A 39 -9.73 16.87 11.58
CA GLY A 39 -8.73 17.81 12.08
C GLY A 39 -9.35 18.95 12.86
N ASN A 40 -8.89 20.18 12.62
CA ASN A 40 -9.43 21.37 13.22
C ASN A 40 -9.32 22.57 12.26
N ALA A 41 -10.39 23.35 12.17
CA ALA A 41 -10.52 24.48 11.26
C ALA A 41 -9.52 25.63 11.57
N ALA A 42 -9.26 25.91 12.85
CA ALA A 42 -8.33 26.97 13.24
C ALA A 42 -6.89 26.58 12.89
N VAL A 43 -6.53 25.30 13.08
CA VAL A 43 -5.22 24.78 12.68
C VAL A 43 -5.07 24.77 11.14
N ALA A 44 -6.08 24.30 10.41
CA ALA A 44 -6.08 24.33 8.96
C ALA A 44 -5.86 25.73 8.39
N LYS A 45 -6.51 26.76 8.97
CA LYS A 45 -6.33 28.17 8.59
C LYS A 45 -4.89 28.65 8.75
N LYS A 46 -4.18 28.22 9.82
CA LYS A 46 -2.77 28.58 10.02
C LYS A 46 -1.88 28.00 8.92
N HIS A 47 -2.14 26.75 8.51
CA HIS A 47 -1.41 26.13 7.40
C HIS A 47 -1.72 26.80 6.05
N ILE A 48 -2.98 27.17 5.78
CA ILE A 48 -3.34 27.91 4.55
C ILE A 48 -2.55 29.21 4.43
N GLN A 49 -2.27 29.91 5.53
CA GLN A 49 -1.51 31.16 5.51
C GLN A 49 -0.06 30.97 5.03
N THR A 50 0.47 29.75 5.10
CA THR A 50 1.82 29.43 4.62
C THR A 50 1.87 29.03 3.14
N LEU A 51 0.71 28.82 2.50
CA LEU A 51 0.60 28.48 1.09
C LEU A 51 0.71 29.73 0.20
N ASP A 52 0.95 29.53 -1.09
CA ASP A 52 0.90 30.57 -2.10
C ASP A 52 -0.49 31.25 -2.17
N GLU A 53 -0.53 32.50 -2.66
CA GLU A 53 -1.77 33.28 -2.72
C GLU A 53 -2.89 32.56 -3.50
N ASP A 54 -2.56 31.89 -4.58
CA ASP A 54 -3.51 31.11 -5.40
C ASP A 54 -4.18 29.97 -4.62
N HIS A 55 -3.53 29.48 -3.57
CA HIS A 55 -3.97 28.37 -2.74
C HIS A 55 -4.65 28.79 -1.43
N ARG A 56 -4.74 30.10 -1.12
CA ARG A 56 -5.32 30.63 0.14
C ARG A 56 -6.84 30.69 0.16
N ASN A 57 -7.50 30.55 -0.99
CA ASN A 57 -8.96 30.67 -1.11
C ASN A 57 -9.70 29.35 -0.84
N ILE A 58 -9.10 28.41 -0.11
CA ILE A 58 -9.71 27.13 0.24
C ILE A 58 -10.79 27.34 1.28
N THR A 59 -11.99 26.86 0.98
CA THR A 59 -13.14 26.86 1.90
C THR A 59 -13.60 25.45 2.18
N TRP A 60 -14.14 25.21 3.37
CA TRP A 60 -14.71 23.93 3.75
C TRP A 60 -16.07 24.08 4.42
N ASN A 61 -16.81 22.97 4.43
CA ASN A 61 -18.03 22.81 5.15
C ASN A 61 -17.72 22.08 6.48
N THR A 62 -17.91 22.76 7.61
CA THR A 62 -17.74 22.13 8.93
C THR A 62 -18.96 21.27 9.22
N ILE A 63 -18.73 20.03 9.61
CA ILE A 63 -19.74 19.02 9.90
C ILE A 63 -19.42 18.30 11.20
N ASP A 64 -20.45 17.74 11.85
CA ASP A 64 -20.31 17.00 13.10
C ASP A 64 -20.15 15.49 12.88
N SER A 65 -20.63 14.99 11.73
CA SER A 65 -20.61 13.58 11.35
C SER A 65 -20.36 13.42 9.86
N ALA A 66 -19.68 12.32 9.47
CA ALA A 66 -19.26 12.09 8.09
C ALA A 66 -20.43 11.90 7.10
N ASP A 67 -21.58 11.41 7.55
CA ASP A 67 -22.80 11.29 6.74
C ASP A 67 -23.37 12.64 6.27
N GLN A 68 -23.02 13.75 6.95
CA GLN A 68 -23.37 15.12 6.58
C GLN A 68 -22.46 15.68 5.47
N ALA A 69 -21.50 14.90 4.98
CA ALA A 69 -20.54 15.35 3.96
C ALA A 69 -21.25 15.79 2.67
N LYS A 70 -21.06 17.06 2.31
CA LYS A 70 -21.62 17.66 1.07
C LYS A 70 -20.79 17.29 -0.13
N ASP A 71 -21.48 17.01 -1.22
CA ASP A 71 -20.87 16.77 -2.53
C ASP A 71 -20.28 18.06 -3.11
N GLY A 72 -19.22 17.92 -3.90
CA GLY A 72 -18.56 19.05 -4.56
C GLY A 72 -17.84 20.02 -3.60
N ARG A 73 -17.63 19.66 -2.36
CA ARG A 73 -17.00 20.51 -1.33
C ARG A 73 -16.03 19.74 -0.46
N LEU A 74 -15.04 20.45 0.02
CA LEU A 74 -14.21 20.00 1.13
C LEU A 74 -15.03 20.02 2.43
N ASN A 75 -15.03 18.92 3.17
CA ASN A 75 -15.70 18.81 4.45
C ASN A 75 -14.65 18.67 5.56
N LEU A 76 -14.95 19.16 6.77
CA LEU A 76 -14.05 19.08 7.91
C LEU A 76 -14.82 18.73 9.17
N ILE A 77 -14.34 17.73 9.90
CA ILE A 77 -14.80 17.36 11.25
C ILE A 77 -13.78 17.86 12.28
N THR A 78 -14.24 18.61 13.26
CA THR A 78 -13.41 19.06 14.38
C THR A 78 -13.16 17.90 15.35
N CYS A 79 -11.89 17.50 15.50
CA CYS A 79 -11.48 16.35 16.32
C CYS A 79 -10.82 16.76 17.65
N TYR A 80 -10.39 18.01 17.78
CA TYR A 80 -9.71 18.55 18.96
C TYR A 80 -9.93 20.06 19.07
N THR A 81 -9.62 20.65 20.21
CA THR A 81 -9.89 22.07 20.52
C THR A 81 -9.07 23.03 19.67
N ASP A 82 -9.55 24.27 19.53
CA ASP A 82 -8.88 25.34 18.75
C ASP A 82 -7.57 25.83 19.38
N ASN A 83 -7.32 25.52 20.64
CA ASN A 83 -6.19 26.01 21.42
C ASN A 83 -4.89 25.21 21.21
N VAL A 84 -4.85 24.27 20.27
CA VAL A 84 -3.62 23.54 19.97
C VAL A 84 -2.58 24.49 19.41
N PRO A 85 -1.40 24.63 20.06
CA PRO A 85 -0.30 25.43 19.54
C PRO A 85 0.21 24.83 18.22
N VAL A 86 0.38 25.68 17.20
CA VAL A 86 1.00 25.28 15.93
C VAL A 86 2.39 25.91 15.88
N ASN A 87 3.41 25.07 16.07
CA ASN A 87 4.83 25.43 16.01
C ASN A 87 5.46 24.66 14.85
N LEU A 88 5.30 25.16 13.63
CA LEU A 88 5.74 24.50 12.40
C LEU A 88 7.23 24.11 12.47
N GLY A 89 7.51 22.87 12.10
CA GLY A 89 8.85 22.32 12.09
C GLY A 89 9.36 21.78 13.43
N GLN A 90 8.53 21.80 14.49
CA GLN A 90 8.93 21.33 15.82
C GLN A 90 7.96 20.27 16.35
N PRO A 91 8.42 19.06 16.71
CA PRO A 91 7.56 18.08 17.36
C PRO A 91 7.08 18.60 18.72
N SER A 92 5.83 18.28 19.10
CA SER A 92 5.29 18.62 20.40
C SER A 92 4.27 17.59 20.87
N GLU A 93 4.09 17.50 22.19
CA GLU A 93 3.11 16.60 22.79
C GLU A 93 1.66 16.98 22.40
N ASP A 94 1.37 18.28 22.28
CA ASP A 94 0.05 18.76 21.87
C ASP A 94 -0.25 18.38 20.41
N ALA A 95 0.75 18.46 19.51
CA ALA A 95 0.62 18.00 18.14
C ALA A 95 0.40 16.48 18.08
N ASN A 96 1.12 15.70 18.90
CA ASN A 96 0.93 14.26 19.01
C ASN A 96 -0.49 13.90 19.48
N LYS A 97 -1.02 14.59 20.51
CA LYS A 97 -2.40 14.39 21.00
C LYS A 97 -3.43 14.73 19.95
N ALA A 98 -3.24 15.83 19.22
CA ALA A 98 -4.13 16.28 18.15
C ALA A 98 -4.15 15.27 16.98
N ALA A 99 -2.98 14.80 16.55
CA ALA A 99 -2.84 13.79 15.50
C ALA A 99 -3.53 12.48 15.88
N LYS A 100 -3.35 12.03 17.13
CA LYS A 100 -4.03 10.85 17.65
C LYS A 100 -5.54 11.03 17.71
N ALA A 101 -6.06 12.15 18.18
CA ALA A 101 -7.49 12.45 18.24
C ALA A 101 -8.14 12.44 16.84
N SER A 102 -7.44 12.99 15.84
CA SER A 102 -7.82 12.94 14.43
C SER A 102 -7.95 11.49 13.94
N LEU A 103 -6.92 10.67 14.17
CA LEU A 103 -6.91 9.27 13.78
C LEU A 103 -7.98 8.45 14.47
N ASP A 104 -8.14 8.61 15.80
CA ASP A 104 -9.14 7.88 16.60
C ASP A 104 -10.57 8.17 16.13
N ARG A 105 -10.87 9.42 15.79
CA ARG A 105 -12.19 9.79 15.28
C ARG A 105 -12.43 9.20 13.89
N ALA A 106 -11.46 9.29 12.98
CA ALA A 106 -11.58 8.72 11.66
C ALA A 106 -11.73 7.18 11.69
N CYS A 107 -11.00 6.50 12.57
CA CYS A 107 -11.13 5.05 12.75
C CYS A 107 -12.50 4.65 13.29
N ARG A 108 -13.08 5.42 14.21
CA ARG A 108 -14.45 5.15 14.70
C ARG A 108 -15.48 5.27 13.59
N ASP A 109 -15.39 6.32 12.78
CA ASP A 109 -16.31 6.56 11.68
C ASP A 109 -16.13 5.49 10.57
N LEU A 110 -14.90 5.04 10.34
CA LEU A 110 -14.60 3.93 9.42
C LEU A 110 -15.18 2.60 9.92
N LYS A 111 -15.00 2.29 11.21
CA LYS A 111 -15.58 1.08 11.85
C LYS A 111 -17.11 1.09 11.84
N ALA A 112 -17.71 2.28 11.93
CA ALA A 112 -19.16 2.48 11.83
C ALA A 112 -19.70 2.45 10.38
N GLY A 113 -18.82 2.36 9.35
CA GLY A 113 -19.22 2.38 7.95
C GLY A 113 -19.64 3.75 7.41
N LEU A 114 -19.43 4.82 8.19
CA LEU A 114 -19.76 6.20 7.77
C LEU A 114 -18.81 6.71 6.69
N VAL A 115 -17.60 6.14 6.60
CA VAL A 115 -16.61 6.41 5.56
C VAL A 115 -16.13 5.09 4.95
N GLN A 116 -15.70 5.09 3.69
CA GLN A 116 -15.35 3.89 2.95
C GLN A 116 -13.85 3.59 2.94
N ALA A 117 -13.01 4.60 3.18
CA ALA A 117 -11.56 4.43 3.33
C ALA A 117 -10.96 5.51 4.23
N LEU A 118 -9.76 5.20 4.69
CA LEU A 118 -8.92 6.06 5.51
C LEU A 118 -7.62 6.39 4.77
N VAL A 119 -7.36 7.68 4.55
CA VAL A 119 -6.07 8.19 4.08
C VAL A 119 -5.39 8.92 5.24
N THR A 120 -4.22 8.46 5.67
CA THR A 120 -3.55 9.05 6.84
C THR A 120 -2.42 9.97 6.44
N ALA A 121 -2.47 11.24 6.86
CA ALA A 121 -1.31 12.12 6.76
C ALA A 121 -0.22 11.71 7.78
N PRO A 122 1.03 12.11 7.55
CA PRO A 122 2.14 11.75 8.41
C PRO A 122 1.95 12.25 9.85
N LEU A 123 2.31 11.42 10.81
CA LEU A 123 2.39 11.79 12.23
C LEU A 123 3.70 11.34 12.85
N ASN A 124 4.06 11.95 13.98
CA ASN A 124 5.19 11.51 14.77
C ASN A 124 4.88 10.14 15.41
N LYS A 125 5.80 9.18 15.28
CA LYS A 125 5.63 7.81 15.83
C LYS A 125 5.38 7.78 17.34
N GLU A 126 5.87 8.77 18.07
CA GLU A 126 5.61 8.93 19.52
C GLU A 126 4.12 9.10 19.83
N ALA A 127 3.33 9.68 18.92
CA ALA A 127 1.89 9.88 19.10
C ALA A 127 1.11 8.56 19.32
N LEU A 128 1.60 7.45 18.75
CA LEU A 128 0.95 6.15 18.77
C LEU A 128 1.73 5.08 19.56
N GLN A 129 2.87 5.43 20.15
CA GLN A 129 3.81 4.47 20.75
C GLN A 129 4.19 3.34 19.76
N GLY A 130 4.31 3.70 18.47
CA GLY A 130 4.54 2.78 17.35
C GLY A 130 4.14 3.41 16.01
N GLY A 131 3.91 2.58 15.00
CA GLY A 131 3.47 3.05 13.68
C GLY A 131 1.94 3.06 13.52
N HIS A 132 1.47 3.67 12.43
CA HIS A 132 0.06 3.59 12.03
C HIS A 132 -0.40 2.14 11.84
N THR A 133 0.45 1.29 11.29
CA THR A 133 0.11 -0.10 10.94
C THR A 133 -0.24 -0.89 12.19
N GLU A 134 0.64 -0.88 13.18
CA GLU A 134 0.44 -1.59 14.45
C GLU A 134 -0.76 -1.04 15.23
N TYR A 135 -0.98 0.28 15.14
CA TYR A 135 -2.14 0.91 15.76
C TYR A 135 -3.46 0.47 15.12
N LEU A 136 -3.50 0.44 13.78
CA LEU A 136 -4.68 0.05 13.02
C LEU A 136 -4.96 -1.46 13.12
N GLU A 137 -3.93 -2.30 13.17
CA GLU A 137 -4.09 -3.72 13.44
C GLU A 137 -4.83 -3.95 14.76
N LYS A 138 -4.41 -3.28 15.84
CA LYS A 138 -5.08 -3.38 17.15
C LYS A 138 -6.52 -2.86 17.14
N MET A 139 -6.83 -1.89 16.27
CA MET A 139 -8.14 -1.29 16.16
C MET A 139 -9.15 -2.14 15.38
N PHE A 140 -8.68 -2.80 14.31
CA PHE A 140 -9.54 -3.44 13.32
C PHE A 140 -9.47 -4.96 13.31
N ASN A 141 -8.40 -5.58 13.83
CA ASN A 141 -8.35 -7.02 14.00
C ASN A 141 -8.92 -7.35 15.38
N ASP A 142 -10.05 -8.04 15.42
CA ASP A 142 -10.57 -8.62 16.65
C ASP A 142 -9.60 -9.75 17.07
N ALA A 143 -9.31 -9.84 18.38
CA ALA A 143 -8.37 -10.81 18.96
C ALA A 143 -8.67 -12.31 18.65
N ASN A 144 -9.77 -12.58 17.96
CA ASN A 144 -10.22 -13.90 17.51
C ASN A 144 -10.18 -14.08 16.00
N ASP A 145 -9.72 -13.07 15.23
CA ASP A 145 -9.66 -13.21 13.78
C ASP A 145 -8.49 -14.12 13.39
N ALA A 146 -8.78 -15.14 12.59
CA ALA A 146 -7.80 -16.05 11.98
C ALA A 146 -6.71 -15.34 11.15
N ASN A 147 -6.82 -14.03 10.95
CA ASN A 147 -5.82 -13.17 10.31
C ASN A 147 -4.51 -13.06 11.14
N ASP A 148 -4.56 -13.23 12.46
CA ASP A 148 -3.35 -13.32 13.28
C ASP A 148 -2.57 -14.62 12.98
N ALA A 149 -3.27 -15.70 12.66
CA ALA A 149 -2.67 -16.96 12.20
C ALA A 149 -2.08 -16.84 10.78
N ASN A 150 -2.50 -15.85 9.98
CA ASN A 150 -2.04 -15.58 8.61
C ASN A 150 -0.94 -14.50 8.51
N GLY A 151 -0.32 -14.10 9.61
CA GLY A 151 0.86 -13.23 9.59
C GLY A 151 0.60 -11.73 9.68
N GLY A 152 -0.57 -11.30 10.19
CA GLY A 152 -0.89 -9.90 10.45
C GLY A 152 -1.08 -9.07 9.17
N SER A 153 -0.80 -7.77 9.22
CA SER A 153 -0.82 -6.91 8.04
C SER A 153 0.49 -6.98 7.24
N LEU A 154 0.44 -6.50 5.99
CA LEU A 154 1.57 -6.42 5.09
C LEU A 154 1.71 -4.99 4.56
N MET A 155 2.83 -4.35 4.86
CA MET A 155 3.18 -3.07 4.28
C MET A 155 3.57 -3.25 2.82
N MET A 156 2.92 -2.52 1.93
CA MET A 156 3.23 -2.45 0.51
C MET A 156 3.49 -1.01 0.11
N LEU A 157 4.62 -0.77 -0.54
CA LEU A 157 4.90 0.48 -1.23
C LEU A 157 4.48 0.33 -2.69
N CYS A 158 3.65 1.25 -3.16
CA CYS A 158 3.02 1.15 -4.48
C CYS A 158 3.21 2.42 -5.28
N THR A 159 3.65 2.26 -6.53
CA THR A 159 3.53 3.24 -7.60
C THR A 159 2.69 2.62 -8.74
N GLU A 160 2.52 3.33 -9.83
CA GLU A 160 1.85 2.79 -11.02
C GLU A 160 2.55 1.52 -11.54
N ASN A 161 3.90 1.51 -11.55
CA ASN A 161 4.70 0.49 -12.22
C ASN A 161 5.40 -0.50 -11.28
N LEU A 162 5.38 -0.25 -9.96
CA LEU A 162 6.10 -1.10 -9.01
C LEU A 162 5.35 -1.20 -7.70
N ARG A 163 5.19 -2.43 -7.20
CA ARG A 163 4.69 -2.74 -5.85
C ARG A 163 5.74 -3.54 -5.12
N VAL A 164 6.15 -3.06 -3.95
CA VAL A 164 7.15 -3.72 -3.11
C VAL A 164 6.55 -4.00 -1.74
N ALA A 165 6.54 -5.27 -1.36
CA ALA A 165 6.16 -5.73 -0.03
C ALA A 165 7.40 -6.24 0.71
N LEU A 166 7.34 -6.27 2.04
CA LEU A 166 8.47 -6.60 2.89
C LEU A 166 8.16 -7.79 3.80
N VAL A 167 9.10 -8.74 3.90
CA VAL A 167 9.05 -9.80 4.92
C VAL A 167 9.33 -9.21 6.30
N CYS A 168 10.38 -8.39 6.41
CA CYS A 168 10.75 -7.68 7.62
C CYS A 168 10.71 -6.16 7.40
N ASN A 169 9.90 -5.45 8.21
CA ASN A 169 9.78 -3.99 8.11
C ASN A 169 10.85 -3.28 8.96
N HIS A 170 10.52 -2.94 10.19
CA HIS A 170 11.35 -2.16 11.09
C HIS A 170 12.14 -3.08 12.04
N VAL A 171 13.07 -3.85 11.50
CA VAL A 171 13.93 -4.78 12.21
C VAL A 171 15.39 -4.35 12.02
N ALA A 172 16.20 -4.40 13.07
CA ALA A 172 17.62 -4.12 12.95
C ALA A 172 18.30 -5.11 11.99
N LEU A 173 19.24 -4.64 11.18
CA LEU A 173 19.88 -5.46 10.15
C LEU A 173 20.49 -6.76 10.71
N ALA A 174 21.07 -6.68 11.92
CA ALA A 174 21.64 -7.84 12.59
C ALA A 174 20.61 -8.92 12.96
N ASP A 175 19.36 -8.56 13.12
CA ASP A 175 18.27 -9.47 13.53
C ASP A 175 17.49 -10.03 12.34
N ILE A 176 17.72 -9.53 11.13
CA ILE A 176 17.01 -9.93 9.91
C ILE A 176 17.14 -11.45 9.66
N PRO A 177 18.34 -12.07 9.65
CA PRO A 177 18.45 -13.49 9.33
C PRO A 177 17.61 -14.39 10.26
N ALA A 178 17.52 -14.05 11.55
CA ALA A 178 16.69 -14.79 12.52
C ALA A 178 15.18 -14.63 12.28
N GLN A 179 14.76 -13.59 11.56
CA GLN A 179 13.36 -13.32 11.21
C GLN A 179 12.95 -13.92 9.87
N ILE A 180 13.90 -14.35 9.04
CA ILE A 180 13.61 -14.99 7.77
C ILE A 180 13.35 -16.47 8.01
N THR A 181 12.07 -16.83 8.06
CA THR A 181 11.62 -18.22 8.21
C THR A 181 10.69 -18.58 7.05
N GLU A 182 10.59 -19.88 6.77
CA GLU A 182 9.72 -20.39 5.71
C GLU A 182 8.26 -20.01 5.95
N GLU A 183 7.78 -20.16 7.19
CA GLU A 183 6.40 -19.85 7.59
C GLU A 183 6.10 -18.35 7.37
N ARG A 184 7.04 -17.48 7.76
CA ARG A 184 6.87 -16.04 7.63
C ARG A 184 6.84 -15.60 6.16
N ILE A 185 7.73 -16.14 5.32
CA ILE A 185 7.74 -15.85 3.89
C ILE A 185 6.43 -16.34 3.26
N LEU A 186 5.99 -17.57 3.56
CA LEU A 186 4.76 -18.13 3.04
C LEU A 186 3.54 -17.31 3.46
N ALA A 187 3.45 -16.92 4.73
CA ALA A 187 2.37 -16.04 5.22
C ALA A 187 2.35 -14.69 4.48
N LYS A 188 3.52 -14.05 4.28
CA LYS A 188 3.59 -12.78 3.54
C LYS A 188 3.28 -12.95 2.05
N LEU A 189 3.67 -14.06 1.41
CA LEU A 189 3.27 -14.39 0.04
C LEU A 189 1.76 -14.59 -0.08
N THR A 190 1.15 -15.26 0.89
CA THR A 190 -0.31 -15.48 0.91
C THR A 190 -1.06 -14.16 1.05
N LEU A 191 -0.66 -13.31 1.99
CA LEU A 191 -1.25 -11.97 2.16
C LEU A 191 -1.08 -11.12 0.91
N LEU A 192 0.12 -11.11 0.31
CA LEU A 192 0.42 -10.35 -0.90
C LEU A 192 -0.44 -10.82 -2.08
N ASN A 193 -0.50 -12.14 -2.31
CA ASN A 193 -1.30 -12.72 -3.37
C ASN A 193 -2.80 -12.40 -3.22
N ASN A 194 -3.33 -12.52 -2.01
CA ASN A 194 -4.73 -12.23 -1.73
C ASN A 194 -5.05 -10.74 -1.93
N SER A 195 -4.16 -9.85 -1.49
CA SER A 195 -4.30 -8.42 -1.70
C SER A 195 -4.21 -8.06 -3.19
N LEU A 196 -3.25 -8.62 -3.95
CA LEU A 196 -3.15 -8.38 -5.39
C LEU A 196 -4.42 -8.80 -6.13
N LYS A 197 -5.07 -9.89 -5.69
CA LYS A 197 -6.35 -10.33 -6.26
C LYS A 197 -7.51 -9.41 -5.87
N ARG A 198 -7.69 -9.18 -4.59
CA ARG A 198 -8.88 -8.50 -4.06
C ARG A 198 -8.76 -6.98 -4.15
N ASP A 199 -7.59 -6.42 -3.81
CA ASP A 199 -7.39 -4.97 -3.71
C ASP A 199 -6.95 -4.35 -5.03
N PHE A 200 -6.31 -5.14 -5.93
CA PHE A 200 -5.79 -4.66 -7.22
C PHE A 200 -6.42 -5.37 -8.43
N GLY A 201 -7.38 -6.27 -8.25
CA GLY A 201 -8.15 -6.91 -9.33
C GLY A 201 -7.34 -7.86 -10.23
N MET A 202 -6.23 -8.42 -9.75
CA MET A 202 -5.36 -9.29 -10.53
C MET A 202 -5.75 -10.75 -10.36
N GLU A 203 -6.13 -11.45 -11.44
CA GLU A 203 -6.53 -12.86 -11.35
C GLU A 203 -5.36 -13.79 -10.98
N LYS A 204 -4.21 -13.60 -11.61
CA LYS A 204 -3.01 -14.46 -11.48
C LYS A 204 -1.76 -13.62 -11.27
N PRO A 205 -1.61 -12.97 -10.11
CA PRO A 205 -0.49 -12.08 -9.88
C PRO A 205 0.85 -12.84 -9.86
N ARG A 206 1.85 -12.31 -10.56
CA ARG A 206 3.22 -12.81 -10.60
C ARG A 206 4.04 -12.07 -9.55
N ILE A 207 4.54 -12.79 -8.56
CA ILE A 207 5.28 -12.24 -7.43
C ILE A 207 6.75 -12.63 -7.56
N ALA A 208 7.64 -11.63 -7.68
CA ALA A 208 9.07 -11.85 -7.55
C ALA A 208 9.47 -11.90 -6.07
N VAL A 209 10.24 -12.91 -5.68
CA VAL A 209 10.80 -13.03 -4.33
C VAL A 209 12.30 -12.75 -4.43
N LEU A 210 12.78 -11.77 -3.66
CA LEU A 210 14.20 -11.46 -3.64
C LEU A 210 14.96 -12.45 -2.75
N ALA A 211 16.23 -12.64 -3.03
CA ALA A 211 17.15 -13.34 -2.16
C ALA A 211 17.48 -12.49 -0.93
N LEU A 212 17.95 -13.10 0.15
CA LEU A 212 18.50 -12.41 1.30
C LEU A 212 19.95 -11.98 1.04
N ASN A 213 20.74 -12.93 0.49
CA ASN A 213 22.18 -12.79 0.34
C ASN A 213 22.59 -12.31 -1.06
N PRO A 214 23.80 -11.73 -1.22
CA PRO A 214 24.36 -11.40 -2.52
C PRO A 214 24.41 -12.63 -3.43
N HIS A 215 24.20 -12.42 -4.75
CA HIS A 215 24.19 -13.48 -5.75
C HIS A 215 23.25 -14.64 -5.44
N ALA A 216 22.16 -14.37 -4.70
CA ALA A 216 21.22 -15.39 -4.22
C ALA A 216 21.91 -16.55 -3.47
N GLY A 217 22.89 -16.19 -2.61
CA GLY A 217 23.64 -17.13 -1.77
C GLY A 217 24.75 -17.91 -2.48
N ASP A 218 24.94 -17.73 -3.81
CA ASP A 218 25.95 -18.41 -4.62
C ASP A 218 26.09 -19.91 -4.28
N GLN A 219 24.98 -20.65 -4.42
CA GLN A 219 24.87 -22.08 -4.12
C GLN A 219 25.26 -22.46 -2.67
N GLY A 220 25.11 -21.53 -1.73
CA GLY A 220 25.39 -21.71 -0.29
C GLY A 220 26.77 -21.24 0.15
N LEU A 221 27.56 -20.64 -0.77
CA LEU A 221 28.87 -20.06 -0.44
C LEU A 221 28.72 -18.76 0.37
N LEU A 222 27.71 -17.97 0.07
CA LEU A 222 27.43 -16.67 0.70
C LEU A 222 26.22 -16.69 1.65
N GLY A 223 25.85 -17.85 2.16
CA GLY A 223 24.71 -18.08 3.01
C GLY A 223 23.85 -19.21 2.46
N LYS A 224 23.03 -19.81 3.33
CA LYS A 224 22.18 -20.97 2.98
C LYS A 224 20.70 -20.67 3.02
N GLU A 225 20.32 -19.47 3.42
CA GLU A 225 18.93 -19.06 3.62
C GLU A 225 18.11 -19.22 2.34
N GLU A 226 18.72 -19.03 1.18
CA GLU A 226 18.05 -19.24 -0.10
C GLU A 226 17.67 -20.71 -0.29
N GLN A 227 18.60 -21.64 -0.03
CA GLN A 227 18.39 -23.08 -0.25
C GLN A 227 17.54 -23.69 0.85
N GLU A 228 17.77 -23.31 2.10
CA GLU A 228 17.16 -23.95 3.27
C GLU A 228 15.81 -23.33 3.66
N ILE A 229 15.53 -22.08 3.27
CA ILE A 229 14.35 -21.34 3.72
C ILE A 229 13.55 -20.76 2.53
N ILE A 230 14.18 -19.92 1.67
CA ILE A 230 13.43 -19.12 0.69
C ILE A 230 12.88 -20.00 -0.44
N VAL A 231 13.70 -20.91 -0.99
CA VAL A 231 13.26 -21.85 -2.05
C VAL A 231 12.16 -22.79 -1.55
N PRO A 232 12.26 -23.42 -0.37
CA PRO A 232 11.15 -24.18 0.22
C PRO A 232 9.86 -23.37 0.36
N ALA A 233 9.93 -22.12 0.86
CA ALA A 233 8.77 -21.24 0.98
C ALA A 233 8.12 -20.94 -0.38
N ILE A 234 8.93 -20.65 -1.43
CA ILE A 234 8.44 -20.43 -2.79
C ILE A 234 7.75 -21.69 -3.34
N ASN A 235 8.33 -22.87 -3.11
CA ASN A 235 7.75 -24.12 -3.59
C ASN A 235 6.41 -24.42 -2.91
N LYS A 236 6.31 -24.24 -1.58
CA LYS A 236 5.03 -24.36 -0.86
C LYS A 236 3.99 -23.35 -1.34
N ALA A 237 4.40 -22.11 -1.63
CA ALA A 237 3.51 -21.11 -2.22
C ALA A 237 2.96 -21.56 -3.59
N LYS A 238 3.82 -22.15 -4.45
CA LYS A 238 3.39 -22.72 -5.74
C LYS A 238 2.40 -23.86 -5.60
N GLU A 239 2.61 -24.75 -4.62
CA GLU A 239 1.68 -25.85 -4.30
C GLU A 239 0.30 -25.30 -3.88
N GLN A 240 0.25 -24.11 -3.27
CA GLN A 240 -0.98 -23.39 -2.94
C GLN A 240 -1.55 -22.56 -4.10
N GLY A 241 -0.98 -22.66 -5.30
CA GLY A 241 -1.42 -21.92 -6.49
C GLY A 241 -0.98 -20.45 -6.53
N ILE A 242 0.00 -20.05 -5.71
CA ILE A 242 0.58 -18.70 -5.71
C ILE A 242 1.75 -18.67 -6.71
N TRP A 243 1.69 -17.74 -7.67
CA TRP A 243 2.73 -17.57 -8.69
C TRP A 243 3.91 -16.76 -8.14
N ALA A 244 4.71 -17.42 -7.32
CA ALA A 244 5.93 -16.88 -6.73
C ALA A 244 7.16 -17.39 -7.50
N PHE A 245 8.09 -16.48 -7.83
CA PHE A 245 9.30 -16.74 -8.63
C PHE A 245 10.52 -16.19 -7.93
N GLY A 246 11.65 -16.88 -8.05
CA GLY A 246 12.92 -16.49 -7.43
C GLY A 246 13.59 -17.68 -6.73
N PRO A 247 14.52 -17.42 -5.78
CA PRO A 247 14.94 -16.10 -5.32
C PRO A 247 15.83 -15.36 -6.31
N TYR A 248 15.64 -14.04 -6.46
CA TYR A 248 16.42 -13.19 -7.34
C TYR A 248 17.44 -12.37 -6.54
N ALA A 249 18.68 -12.28 -7.03
CA ALA A 249 19.66 -11.34 -6.50
C ALA A 249 19.18 -9.90 -6.74
N ALA A 250 19.02 -9.13 -5.64
CA ALA A 250 18.32 -7.84 -5.67
C ALA A 250 18.97 -6.80 -6.58
N ASP A 251 20.31 -6.72 -6.60
CA ASP A 251 21.07 -5.78 -7.41
C ASP A 251 20.82 -6.00 -8.91
N GLY A 252 20.99 -7.24 -9.38
CA GLY A 252 20.74 -7.61 -10.78
C GLY A 252 19.25 -7.49 -11.16
N PHE A 253 18.35 -7.84 -10.26
CA PHE A 253 16.92 -7.78 -10.50
C PHE A 253 16.42 -6.36 -10.75
N PHE A 254 16.79 -5.41 -9.89
CA PHE A 254 16.43 -4.00 -10.10
C PHE A 254 17.29 -3.34 -11.18
N GLY A 255 18.60 -3.59 -11.19
CA GLY A 255 19.54 -2.97 -12.14
C GLY A 255 19.24 -3.29 -13.59
N SER A 256 18.70 -4.49 -13.88
CA SER A 256 18.29 -4.90 -15.23
C SER A 256 16.87 -4.48 -15.62
N GLY A 257 16.09 -3.89 -14.69
CA GLY A 257 14.68 -3.60 -14.92
C GLY A 257 13.78 -4.84 -14.93
N HIS A 258 14.25 -5.99 -14.44
CA HIS A 258 13.50 -7.25 -14.47
C HIS A 258 12.19 -7.17 -13.68
N PHE A 259 12.09 -6.27 -12.69
CA PHE A 259 10.87 -6.02 -11.92
C PHE A 259 9.65 -5.68 -12.79
N ALA A 260 9.84 -5.11 -13.99
CA ALA A 260 8.74 -4.78 -14.90
C ALA A 260 7.96 -6.01 -15.42
N HIS A 261 8.49 -7.22 -15.25
CA HIS A 261 7.82 -8.48 -15.62
C HIS A 261 6.94 -9.05 -14.51
N PHE A 262 6.89 -8.40 -13.35
CA PHE A 262 6.16 -8.87 -12.17
C PHE A 262 5.12 -7.85 -11.71
N ASP A 263 4.09 -8.35 -11.06
CA ASP A 263 3.01 -7.51 -10.55
C ASP A 263 3.32 -6.98 -9.14
N ALA A 264 4.20 -7.71 -8.40
CA ALA A 264 4.76 -7.25 -7.13
C ALA A 264 6.10 -7.92 -6.83
N VAL A 265 6.86 -7.32 -5.93
CA VAL A 265 8.14 -7.79 -5.41
C VAL A 265 8.02 -8.01 -3.91
N LEU A 266 8.40 -9.19 -3.41
CA LEU A 266 8.57 -9.45 -1.99
C LEU A 266 10.06 -9.36 -1.65
N ALA A 267 10.45 -8.30 -0.96
CA ALA A 267 11.80 -8.10 -0.47
C ALA A 267 11.95 -8.65 0.95
N MET A 268 13.14 -9.13 1.31
CA MET A 268 13.39 -9.74 2.61
C MET A 268 13.43 -8.70 3.73
N TYR A 269 13.95 -7.50 3.47
CA TYR A 269 14.05 -6.44 4.45
C TYR A 269 13.86 -5.06 3.84
N HIS A 270 13.70 -4.07 4.73
CA HIS A 270 13.29 -2.72 4.41
C HIS A 270 14.13 -2.05 3.31
N ASP A 271 15.43 -1.89 3.50
CA ASP A 271 16.26 -1.13 2.57
C ASP A 271 16.48 -1.85 1.23
N GLN A 272 16.44 -3.19 1.22
CA GLN A 272 16.50 -3.97 0.00
C GLN A 272 15.39 -3.62 -0.99
N GLY A 273 14.18 -3.40 -0.47
CA GLY A 273 13.01 -3.04 -1.29
C GLY A 273 12.84 -1.55 -1.50
N LEU A 274 13.06 -0.75 -0.44
CA LEU A 274 12.69 0.66 -0.44
C LEU A 274 13.73 1.59 -1.09
N ILE A 275 15.02 1.24 -1.06
CA ILE A 275 16.04 2.02 -1.79
C ILE A 275 15.73 2.05 -3.28
N PRO A 276 15.62 0.90 -3.98
CA PRO A 276 15.28 0.93 -5.41
C PRO A 276 13.90 1.54 -5.68
N PHE A 277 12.90 1.27 -4.83
CA PHE A 277 11.57 1.84 -4.96
C PHE A 277 11.60 3.38 -4.97
N LYS A 278 12.22 3.98 -3.95
CA LYS A 278 12.30 5.45 -3.83
C LYS A 278 13.22 6.09 -4.86
N THR A 279 14.21 5.37 -5.32
CA THR A 279 15.09 5.85 -6.40
C THR A 279 14.32 5.96 -7.72
N LEU A 280 13.37 5.05 -7.97
CA LEU A 280 12.55 5.07 -9.17
C LEU A 280 11.42 6.10 -9.10
N ASP A 281 10.73 6.23 -7.95
CA ASP A 281 9.63 7.17 -7.79
C ASP A 281 9.40 7.54 -6.31
N MET A 282 9.56 8.82 -6.00
CA MET A 282 9.32 9.39 -4.67
C MET A 282 7.83 9.68 -4.38
N SER A 283 6.94 9.53 -5.36
CA SER A 283 5.50 9.78 -5.20
C SER A 283 4.70 8.54 -4.78
N GLY A 284 5.39 7.54 -4.24
CA GLY A 284 4.82 6.28 -3.81
C GLY A 284 3.74 6.41 -2.73
N VAL A 285 2.93 5.37 -2.63
CA VAL A 285 1.87 5.22 -1.63
C VAL A 285 2.19 4.04 -0.74
N ASN A 286 2.07 4.22 0.56
CA ASN A 286 2.10 3.13 1.52
C ASN A 286 0.67 2.58 1.67
N PHE A 287 0.45 1.37 1.20
CA PHE A 287 -0.77 0.61 1.35
C PHE A 287 -0.61 -0.46 2.44
N THR A 288 -1.62 -0.63 3.29
CA THR A 288 -1.61 -1.68 4.31
C THR A 288 -2.55 -2.81 3.88
N ALA A 289 -1.96 -3.88 3.31
CA ALA A 289 -2.69 -5.08 2.94
C ALA A 289 -3.03 -5.94 4.16
N GLY A 290 -4.09 -6.75 4.06
CA GLY A 290 -4.53 -7.65 5.14
C GLY A 290 -5.47 -7.02 6.17
N LEU A 291 -5.67 -5.70 6.15
CA LEU A 291 -6.69 -5.06 6.99
C LEU A 291 -8.10 -5.27 6.40
N PRO A 292 -9.12 -5.45 7.24
CA PRO A 292 -10.51 -5.54 6.78
C PRO A 292 -11.01 -4.23 6.17
N VAL A 293 -10.34 -3.13 6.45
CA VAL A 293 -10.62 -1.77 5.97
C VAL A 293 -9.59 -1.30 4.95
N VAL A 294 -9.95 -0.32 4.12
CA VAL A 294 -9.02 0.29 3.17
C VAL A 294 -8.25 1.41 3.87
N ARG A 295 -6.93 1.26 3.93
CA ARG A 295 -6.04 2.30 4.44
C ARG A 295 -4.87 2.54 3.52
N THR A 296 -4.65 3.81 3.15
CA THR A 296 -3.50 4.30 2.39
C THR A 296 -2.83 5.47 3.10
N SER A 297 -1.59 5.76 2.76
CA SER A 297 -0.90 6.98 3.18
C SER A 297 0.19 7.37 2.18
N PRO A 298 0.60 8.65 2.14
CA PRO A 298 1.79 9.04 1.42
C PRO A 298 3.04 8.36 2.01
N ASP A 299 4.03 8.12 1.16
CA ASP A 299 5.31 7.49 1.55
C ASP A 299 6.36 8.55 1.95
N HIS A 300 5.98 9.45 2.84
CA HIS A 300 6.91 10.41 3.45
C HIS A 300 6.56 10.65 4.92
N GLY A 301 7.50 11.20 5.68
CA GLY A 301 7.34 11.54 7.09
C GLY A 301 6.71 12.92 7.31
N THR A 302 6.78 13.39 8.56
CA THR A 302 6.23 14.68 9.00
C THR A 302 6.85 15.90 8.35
N GLY A 303 8.05 15.78 7.73
CA GLY A 303 8.71 16.86 6.98
C GLY A 303 8.91 18.13 7.79
N TYR A 304 9.34 18.01 9.05
CA TYR A 304 9.53 19.16 9.94
C TYR A 304 10.49 20.22 9.39
N ASP A 305 11.49 19.80 8.64
CA ASP A 305 12.50 20.68 8.01
C ASP A 305 11.91 21.61 6.94
N ILE A 306 10.81 21.23 6.31
CA ILE A 306 10.13 22.02 5.27
C ILE A 306 8.74 22.51 5.67
N ALA A 307 8.26 22.16 6.87
CA ALA A 307 6.93 22.56 7.35
C ALA A 307 6.77 24.09 7.39
N GLY A 308 5.68 24.59 6.83
CA GLY A 308 5.38 26.03 6.72
C GLY A 308 6.18 26.80 5.67
N LYS A 309 6.99 26.12 4.85
CA LYS A 309 7.79 26.75 3.78
C LYS A 309 7.13 26.63 2.39
N ASN A 310 5.97 26.02 2.31
CA ASN A 310 5.27 25.74 1.04
C ASN A 310 6.08 24.89 0.04
N LEU A 311 6.98 24.03 0.54
CA LEU A 311 7.86 23.20 -0.28
C LEU A 311 7.37 21.75 -0.42
N ALA A 312 6.43 21.30 0.43
CA ALA A 312 5.94 19.94 0.36
C ALA A 312 5.10 19.71 -0.91
N ASP A 313 5.30 18.53 -1.55
CA ASP A 313 4.53 18.12 -2.74
C ASP A 313 3.30 17.29 -2.31
N GLY A 314 2.13 17.66 -2.82
CA GLY A 314 0.87 16.94 -2.59
C GLY A 314 0.69 15.67 -3.42
N LYS A 315 1.62 15.34 -4.33
CA LYS A 315 1.45 14.23 -5.29
C LYS A 315 1.29 12.87 -4.61
N SER A 316 2.14 12.55 -3.63
CA SER A 316 2.04 11.27 -2.91
C SER A 316 0.72 11.15 -2.13
N MET A 317 0.25 12.25 -1.50
CA MET A 317 -1.06 12.30 -0.84
C MET A 317 -2.20 12.11 -1.84
N ARG A 318 -2.14 12.75 -3.01
CA ARG A 318 -3.12 12.58 -4.08
C ARG A 318 -3.15 11.16 -4.60
N ASN A 319 -1.99 10.55 -4.83
CA ASN A 319 -1.87 9.15 -5.22
C ASN A 319 -2.46 8.21 -4.15
N ALA A 320 -2.26 8.52 -2.86
CA ALA A 320 -2.86 7.75 -1.77
C ALA A 320 -4.39 7.81 -1.79
N ILE A 321 -4.97 8.97 -2.12
CA ILE A 321 -6.43 9.11 -2.28
C ILE A 321 -6.93 8.31 -3.50
N TYR A 322 -6.27 8.41 -4.65
CA TYR A 322 -6.65 7.64 -5.84
C TYR A 322 -6.57 6.14 -5.57
N MET A 323 -5.50 5.67 -4.95
CA MET A 323 -5.36 4.26 -4.60
C MET A 323 -6.48 3.80 -3.65
N ALA A 324 -6.85 4.60 -2.65
CA ALA A 324 -7.97 4.27 -1.76
C ALA A 324 -9.29 4.09 -2.55
N LEU A 325 -9.56 4.97 -3.52
CA LEU A 325 -10.73 4.88 -4.39
C LEU A 325 -10.72 3.64 -5.28
N ASP A 326 -9.56 3.33 -5.87
CA ASP A 326 -9.41 2.13 -6.70
C ASP A 326 -9.58 0.85 -5.90
N VAL A 327 -8.99 0.78 -4.71
CA VAL A 327 -9.12 -0.39 -3.82
C VAL A 327 -10.56 -0.59 -3.36
N ILE A 328 -11.31 0.49 -3.03
CA ILE A 328 -12.74 0.38 -2.70
C ILE A 328 -13.51 -0.26 -3.87
N ARG A 329 -13.27 0.21 -5.09
CA ARG A 329 -13.93 -0.31 -6.30
C ARG A 329 -13.57 -1.77 -6.55
N GLN A 330 -12.27 -2.11 -6.50
CA GLN A 330 -11.78 -3.46 -6.74
C GLN A 330 -12.29 -4.47 -5.69
N ARG A 331 -12.33 -4.07 -4.41
CA ARG A 331 -12.91 -4.92 -3.35
C ARG A 331 -14.38 -5.20 -3.61
N ALA A 332 -15.15 -4.18 -3.96
CA ALA A 332 -16.58 -4.35 -4.24
C ALA A 332 -16.82 -5.28 -5.43
N GLU A 333 -16.07 -5.10 -6.52
CA GLU A 333 -16.12 -5.96 -7.70
C GLU A 333 -15.69 -7.40 -7.39
N TYR A 334 -14.58 -7.58 -6.69
CA TYR A 334 -14.10 -8.90 -6.28
C TYR A 334 -15.12 -9.63 -5.38
N ASP A 335 -15.67 -8.95 -4.39
CA ASP A 335 -16.64 -9.52 -3.45
C ASP A 335 -17.94 -9.89 -4.18
N GLU A 336 -18.40 -9.09 -5.17
CA GLU A 336 -19.54 -9.41 -6.03
C GLU A 336 -19.28 -10.64 -6.91
N LEU A 337 -18.13 -10.69 -7.61
CA LEU A 337 -17.76 -11.79 -8.50
C LEU A 337 -17.56 -13.12 -7.75
N THR A 338 -17.11 -13.06 -6.50
CA THR A 338 -16.82 -14.24 -5.68
C THR A 338 -17.97 -14.68 -4.77
N ALA A 339 -19.05 -13.89 -4.67
CA ALA A 339 -20.21 -14.18 -3.80
C ALA A 339 -20.92 -15.48 -4.18
N ASN A 340 -20.94 -15.83 -5.47
CA ASN A 340 -21.61 -17.02 -5.96
C ASN A 340 -20.80 -17.72 -7.07
N PRO A 341 -19.65 -18.34 -6.75
CA PRO A 341 -18.81 -18.98 -7.73
C PRO A 341 -19.52 -20.17 -8.36
N LEU A 342 -19.33 -20.37 -9.66
CA LEU A 342 -19.81 -21.56 -10.32
C LEU A 342 -19.20 -22.81 -9.65
N PRO A 343 -20.01 -23.88 -9.41
CA PRO A 343 -19.48 -25.10 -8.84
C PRO A 343 -18.42 -25.71 -9.76
N PHE A 344 -17.29 -26.08 -9.18
CA PHE A 344 -16.26 -26.83 -9.89
C PHE A 344 -16.80 -28.22 -10.19
N ILE A 345 -17.07 -28.51 -11.47
CA ILE A 345 -17.45 -29.85 -11.93
C ILE A 345 -16.15 -30.57 -12.32
N GLU A 346 -15.69 -31.50 -11.48
CA GLU A 346 -14.67 -32.44 -11.91
C GLU A 346 -15.19 -33.21 -13.13
N ARG A 347 -14.58 -32.99 -14.28
CA ARG A 347 -14.84 -33.83 -15.46
C ARG A 347 -14.26 -35.20 -15.18
N ASP A 348 -15.13 -36.18 -15.07
CA ASP A 348 -14.71 -37.57 -14.98
C ASP A 348 -14.07 -37.92 -16.35
N ASP A 349 -12.75 -37.97 -16.41
CA ASP A 349 -11.97 -38.30 -17.62
C ASP A 349 -12.18 -39.77 -18.09
N LYS A 350 -13.17 -40.48 -17.52
CA LYS A 350 -13.47 -41.87 -17.85
C LYS A 350 -14.30 -42.08 -19.13
N GLU A 351 -14.83 -41.02 -19.71
CA GLU A 351 -15.41 -41.11 -21.05
C GLU A 351 -14.37 -40.73 -22.10
N GLY A 352 -13.76 -41.75 -22.68
CA GLY A 352 -12.71 -41.66 -23.69
C GLY A 352 -13.10 -40.87 -24.92
N ARG A 353 -12.97 -39.55 -24.86
CA ARG A 353 -12.87 -38.69 -26.06
C ARG A 353 -11.39 -38.63 -26.46
N PRO A 354 -11.06 -38.92 -27.74
CA PRO A 354 -9.68 -38.83 -28.19
C PRO A 354 -9.13 -37.43 -27.89
N ARG A 355 -7.98 -37.37 -27.22
CA ARG A 355 -7.19 -36.13 -27.07
C ARG A 355 -7.09 -35.52 -28.47
N ARG A 356 -7.62 -34.33 -28.69
CA ARG A 356 -7.21 -33.50 -29.82
C ARG A 356 -5.72 -33.23 -29.57
N GLU A 357 -4.86 -33.91 -30.31
CA GLU A 357 -3.46 -33.59 -30.41
C GLU A 357 -3.39 -32.11 -30.81
N PHE A 358 -2.86 -31.29 -29.93
CA PHE A 358 -2.40 -29.97 -30.31
C PHE A 358 -1.38 -30.18 -31.39
N MET A 359 -1.70 -29.79 -32.62
CA MET A 359 -0.72 -29.74 -33.70
C MET A 359 0.47 -28.91 -33.21
N ASP A 360 1.57 -29.59 -32.95
CA ASP A 360 2.90 -28.99 -32.86
C ASP A 360 3.11 -28.20 -34.15
N PHE A 361 3.02 -26.90 -34.07
CA PHE A 361 3.58 -26.03 -35.09
C PHE A 361 5.10 -26.17 -35.05
N LYS A 362 5.60 -27.28 -35.59
CA LYS A 362 7.02 -27.45 -35.89
C LYS A 362 7.42 -26.30 -36.80
N THR A 363 8.29 -25.46 -36.30
CA THR A 363 9.26 -24.67 -37.05
C THR A 363 9.81 -25.43 -38.25
N THR A 364 9.18 -25.27 -39.39
CA THR A 364 9.75 -25.72 -40.66
C THR A 364 9.56 -24.61 -41.68
N LYS A 365 10.71 -24.12 -42.18
CA LYS A 365 10.89 -23.11 -43.25
C LYS A 365 11.19 -21.69 -42.80
N TYR A 366 12.38 -21.48 -42.26
CA TYR A 366 13.12 -20.20 -42.42
C TYR A 366 14.63 -20.38 -42.54
N ASN A 367 15.12 -21.50 -43.12
CA ASN A 367 16.56 -21.73 -43.36
C ASN A 367 16.91 -22.21 -44.77
N GLU A 368 16.14 -21.83 -45.80
CA GLU A 368 16.51 -22.19 -47.20
C GLU A 368 16.53 -21.01 -48.18
N GLN A 369 16.74 -19.78 -47.71
CA GLN A 369 16.90 -18.65 -48.66
C GLN A 369 18.15 -17.75 -48.42
N LEU A 370 19.16 -18.21 -47.72
CA LEU A 370 20.42 -17.45 -47.57
C LEU A 370 21.69 -18.21 -48.01
N THR A 371 21.55 -19.19 -48.91
CA THR A 371 22.70 -19.77 -49.58
C THR A 371 22.45 -19.89 -51.08
N ASN A 372 22.34 -18.74 -51.76
CA ASN A 372 22.56 -18.58 -53.19
C ASN A 372 22.54 -17.09 -53.51
N HIS A 373 23.69 -16.44 -53.39
CA HIS A 373 24.26 -15.47 -54.32
C HIS A 373 25.63 -15.06 -53.82
N ASN A 374 26.62 -15.52 -54.58
CA ASN A 374 28.03 -15.15 -54.65
C ASN A 374 28.52 -14.00 -53.82
#